data_105a2584e7f7e09354544d4a34b61232
#
_entry.id   105a2584e7f7e09354544d4a34b61232
#
_cell.length_a   1.000
_cell.length_b   1.000
_cell.length_c   1.000
_cell.angle_alpha   90.00
_cell.angle_beta   90.00
_cell.angle_gamma   90.00
#
_symmetry.space_group_name_H-M   'P 1'
#
loop_
_entity.id
_entity.type
_entity.pdbx_description
1 polymer ?
#
loop_
_entity_poly.entity_id
_entity_poly.type
_entity_poly.pdbx_seq_one_letter_code
_entity_poly.pdbx_strand_id
1 'polypeptide(L)'
;LKFGGHAAAAGLTINTDHFEKFCEVFEQVAQTLLTPTDLTRVIETDGDLEVSEINMELAEYINQQVWGQGFPQPAFNARFVVESQRIVGEKHLKLKLRKLDPTIEDQAPRKSAESYDGILFFHHDPLPDCIDAVYRLQVNEYNGKSTLQFLLEHWSHPDDPVIDHAH
;
A
#
# COMPACT_ATOMS: atom_id res chain seq x y z
N LEU A 1 -4.51 -39.61 3.68
CA LEU A 1 -4.24 -38.29 3.09
C LEU A 1 -5.59 -37.62 2.80
N LYS A 2 -5.80 -36.45 3.38
CA LYS A 2 -6.92 -35.58 3.03
C LYS A 2 -6.36 -34.28 2.49
N PHE A 3 -6.87 -33.82 1.40
CA PHE A 3 -6.51 -32.51 0.82
C PHE A 3 -7.73 -31.89 0.17
N GLY A 4 -7.73 -30.59 0.06
CA GLY A 4 -8.72 -29.80 -0.65
C GLY A 4 -8.22 -28.38 -0.83
N GLY A 5 -8.76 -27.68 -1.83
CA GLY A 5 -8.35 -26.32 -2.12
C GLY A 5 -9.26 -25.62 -3.12
N HIS A 6 -9.12 -24.31 -3.13
CA HIS A 6 -9.67 -23.38 -4.10
C HIS A 6 -8.55 -22.51 -4.65
N ALA A 7 -8.84 -21.65 -5.59
CA ALA A 7 -7.83 -20.80 -6.24
C ALA A 7 -6.96 -19.99 -5.25
N ALA A 8 -7.53 -19.56 -4.11
CA ALA A 8 -6.85 -18.69 -3.15
C ALA A 8 -6.38 -19.40 -1.87
N ALA A 9 -6.77 -20.65 -1.62
CA ALA A 9 -6.40 -21.36 -0.40
C ALA A 9 -6.49 -22.88 -0.58
N ALA A 10 -5.52 -23.61 -0.04
CA ALA A 10 -5.51 -25.05 0.00
C ALA A 10 -5.08 -25.56 1.38
N GLY A 11 -5.57 -26.74 1.73
CA GLY A 11 -5.21 -27.40 2.96
C GLY A 11 -5.00 -28.90 2.76
N LEU A 12 -4.10 -29.46 3.53
CA LEU A 12 -3.84 -30.90 3.52
C LEU A 12 -3.49 -31.42 4.92
N THR A 13 -3.73 -32.71 5.11
CA THR A 13 -3.31 -33.42 6.33
C THR A 13 -2.30 -34.48 5.92
N ILE A 14 -1.10 -34.42 6.53
CA ILE A 14 -0.03 -35.38 6.30
C ILE A 14 0.44 -35.96 7.62
N ASN A 15 1.12 -37.12 7.58
CA ASN A 15 1.84 -37.64 8.72
C ASN A 15 3.10 -36.80 8.97
N THR A 16 3.41 -36.55 10.22
CA THR A 16 4.60 -35.79 10.65
C THR A 16 5.88 -36.35 10.07
N ASP A 17 6.00 -37.66 9.99
CA ASP A 17 7.18 -38.37 9.41
C ASP A 17 7.41 -38.04 7.92
N HIS A 18 6.39 -37.55 7.23
CA HIS A 18 6.47 -37.18 5.81
C HIS A 18 6.61 -35.68 5.58
N PHE A 19 6.68 -34.89 6.64
CA PHE A 19 6.67 -33.42 6.52
C PHE A 19 7.88 -32.87 5.77
N GLU A 20 9.07 -33.34 6.13
CA GLU A 20 10.32 -32.93 5.44
C GLU A 20 10.28 -33.27 3.94
N LYS A 21 9.85 -34.50 3.64
CA LYS A 21 9.72 -34.92 2.24
C LYS A 21 8.68 -34.15 1.47
N PHE A 22 7.59 -33.76 2.14
CA PHE A 22 6.58 -32.90 1.56
C PHE A 22 7.16 -31.50 1.23
N CYS A 23 7.90 -30.89 2.14
CA CYS A 23 8.53 -29.59 1.91
C CYS A 23 9.49 -29.62 0.70
N GLU A 24 10.34 -30.64 0.61
CA GLU A 24 11.27 -30.80 -0.53
C GLU A 24 10.53 -30.91 -1.87
N VAL A 25 9.50 -31.77 -1.93
CA VAL A 25 8.75 -32.00 -3.17
C VAL A 25 7.91 -30.76 -3.51
N PHE A 26 7.31 -30.11 -2.51
CA PHE A 26 6.53 -28.88 -2.72
C PHE A 26 7.40 -27.77 -3.33
N GLU A 27 8.60 -27.57 -2.77
CA GLU A 27 9.55 -26.57 -3.28
C GLU A 27 9.96 -26.89 -4.74
N GLN A 28 10.29 -28.14 -5.05
CA GLN A 28 10.64 -28.56 -6.41
C GLN A 28 9.51 -28.31 -7.41
N VAL A 29 8.27 -28.62 -7.02
CA VAL A 29 7.09 -28.39 -7.86
C VAL A 29 6.84 -26.89 -8.03
N ALA A 30 6.95 -26.11 -6.96
CA ALA A 30 6.79 -24.65 -7.01
C ALA A 30 7.81 -24.02 -7.97
N GLN A 31 9.08 -24.41 -7.88
CA GLN A 31 10.14 -23.92 -8.80
C GLN A 31 9.90 -24.30 -10.27
N THR A 32 9.15 -25.37 -10.52
CA THR A 32 8.82 -25.80 -11.89
C THR A 32 7.61 -25.04 -12.45
N LEU A 33 6.66 -24.69 -11.59
CA LEU A 33 5.39 -24.10 -12.00
C LEU A 33 5.38 -22.58 -11.94
N LEU A 34 6.14 -21.97 -11.01
CA LEU A 34 6.16 -20.52 -10.81
C LEU A 34 7.20 -19.87 -11.73
N THR A 35 6.81 -18.80 -12.36
CA THR A 35 7.70 -17.92 -13.11
C THR A 35 8.20 -16.78 -12.21
N PRO A 36 9.28 -16.06 -12.58
CA PRO A 36 9.71 -14.86 -11.86
C PRO A 36 8.59 -13.83 -11.71
N THR A 37 7.69 -13.72 -12.70
CA THR A 37 6.54 -12.83 -12.66
C THR A 37 5.54 -13.22 -11.57
N ASP A 38 5.29 -14.52 -11.36
CA ASP A 38 4.40 -15.00 -10.30
C ASP A 38 4.95 -14.74 -8.90
N LEU A 39 6.26 -14.55 -8.78
CA LEU A 39 6.96 -14.24 -7.54
C LEU A 39 7.09 -12.73 -7.30
N THR A 40 6.76 -11.91 -8.29
CA THR A 40 6.79 -10.46 -8.17
C THR A 40 5.52 -9.98 -7.46
N ARG A 41 5.71 -9.24 -6.39
CA ARG A 41 4.58 -8.62 -5.68
C ARG A 41 4.07 -7.45 -6.51
N VAL A 42 2.90 -7.60 -7.12
CA VAL A 42 2.19 -6.53 -7.82
C VAL A 42 1.18 -5.89 -6.87
N ILE A 43 1.14 -4.57 -6.84
CA ILE A 43 0.12 -3.80 -6.14
C ILE A 43 -0.67 -3.05 -7.20
N GLU A 44 -1.93 -3.42 -7.37
CA GLU A 44 -2.84 -2.73 -8.26
C GLU A 44 -3.33 -1.43 -7.61
N THR A 45 -3.35 -0.36 -8.39
CA THR A 45 -3.83 0.96 -7.96
C THR A 45 -4.79 1.55 -8.99
N ASP A 46 -5.64 2.47 -8.55
CA ASP A 46 -6.56 3.22 -9.42
C ASP A 46 -5.90 4.48 -10.03
N GLY A 47 -4.58 4.56 -9.94
CA GLY A 47 -3.78 5.64 -10.48
C GLY A 47 -3.51 6.77 -9.49
N ASP A 48 -3.10 7.91 -10.02
CA ASP A 48 -2.81 9.12 -9.26
C ASP A 48 -4.05 10.04 -9.22
N LEU A 49 -4.24 10.73 -8.10
CA LEU A 49 -5.27 11.78 -7.95
C LEU A 49 -4.67 13.15 -8.21
N GLU A 50 -5.37 13.97 -8.97
CA GLU A 50 -5.06 15.40 -9.03
C GLU A 50 -5.19 16.06 -7.63
N VAL A 51 -4.39 17.09 -7.38
CA VAL A 51 -4.43 17.80 -6.07
C VAL A 51 -5.84 18.30 -5.75
N SER A 52 -6.59 18.73 -6.76
CA SER A 52 -7.97 19.20 -6.64
C SER A 52 -8.96 18.10 -6.24
N GLU A 53 -8.66 16.85 -6.54
CA GLU A 53 -9.48 15.68 -6.21
C GLU A 53 -9.23 15.18 -4.78
N ILE A 54 -8.09 15.52 -4.20
CA ILE A 54 -7.72 15.14 -2.84
C ILE A 54 -8.47 16.03 -1.84
N ASN A 55 -9.71 15.71 -1.55
CA ASN A 55 -10.57 16.49 -0.67
C ASN A 55 -11.43 15.60 0.23
N MET A 56 -12.09 16.24 1.22
CA MET A 56 -12.92 15.54 2.17
C MET A 56 -14.15 14.89 1.50
N GLU A 57 -14.71 15.56 0.50
CA GLU A 57 -15.91 15.07 -0.22
C GLU A 57 -15.65 13.73 -0.90
N LEU A 58 -14.51 13.59 -1.59
CA LEU A 58 -14.12 12.31 -2.19
C LEU A 58 -13.87 11.22 -1.13
N ALA A 59 -13.20 11.57 -0.02
CA ALA A 59 -12.94 10.62 1.06
C ALA A 59 -14.25 10.12 1.71
N GLU A 60 -15.19 11.01 1.96
CA GLU A 60 -16.52 10.67 2.48
C GLU A 60 -17.32 9.83 1.47
N TYR A 61 -17.29 10.19 0.19
CA TYR A 61 -17.96 9.45 -0.86
C TYR A 61 -17.43 8.00 -0.92
N ILE A 62 -16.12 7.82 -0.94
CA ILE A 62 -15.49 6.49 -0.94
C ILE A 62 -15.88 5.71 0.32
N ASN A 63 -15.87 6.36 1.50
CA ASN A 63 -16.20 5.71 2.77
C ASN A 63 -17.67 5.26 2.87
N GLN A 64 -18.57 5.88 2.13
CA GLN A 64 -20.01 5.53 2.09
C GLN A 64 -20.32 4.37 1.15
N GLN A 65 -19.39 3.97 0.27
CA GLN A 65 -19.62 2.87 -0.66
C GLN A 65 -19.43 1.51 0.03
N VAL A 66 -20.04 0.49 -0.56
CA VAL A 66 -19.91 -0.89 -0.09
C VAL A 66 -18.80 -1.57 -0.90
N TRP A 67 -17.71 -1.88 -0.23
CA TRP A 67 -16.56 -2.58 -0.80
C TRP A 67 -16.55 -4.05 -0.39
N GLY A 68 -15.94 -4.91 -1.18
CA GLY A 68 -15.86 -6.34 -0.93
C GLY A 68 -14.65 -7.02 -1.58
N GLN A 69 -14.54 -8.32 -1.41
CA GLN A 69 -13.38 -9.08 -1.87
C GLN A 69 -13.16 -9.00 -3.39
N GLY A 70 -14.23 -8.96 -4.20
CA GLY A 70 -14.15 -8.83 -5.65
C GLY A 70 -14.23 -7.38 -6.16
N PHE A 71 -14.36 -6.41 -5.25
CA PHE A 71 -14.43 -4.99 -5.55
C PHE A 71 -13.85 -4.20 -4.36
N PRO A 72 -12.52 -4.14 -4.24
CA PRO A 72 -11.84 -3.49 -3.12
C PRO A 72 -12.04 -1.98 -3.15
N GLN A 73 -11.86 -1.35 -1.98
CA GLN A 73 -11.80 0.10 -1.89
C GLN A 73 -10.64 0.63 -2.73
N PRO A 74 -10.81 1.75 -3.47
CA PRO A 74 -9.78 2.29 -4.32
C PRO A 74 -8.51 2.64 -3.55
N ALA A 75 -7.38 2.33 -4.16
CA ALA A 75 -6.05 2.65 -3.69
C ALA A 75 -5.33 3.49 -4.76
N PHE A 76 -4.71 4.56 -4.33
CA PHE A 76 -4.06 5.52 -5.21
C PHE A 76 -2.54 5.47 -5.03
N ASN A 77 -1.79 5.89 -6.02
CA ASN A 77 -0.35 6.00 -5.90
C ASN A 77 0.12 7.41 -6.25
N ALA A 78 1.11 7.90 -5.53
CA ALA A 78 1.77 9.17 -5.84
C ALA A 78 3.15 9.24 -5.20
N ARG A 79 3.94 10.19 -5.67
CA ARG A 79 5.22 10.57 -5.06
C ARG A 79 5.03 11.68 -4.04
N PHE A 80 5.65 11.51 -2.87
CA PHE A 80 5.54 12.45 -1.76
C PHE A 80 6.89 12.87 -1.20
N VAL A 81 6.97 14.12 -0.77
CA VAL A 81 7.97 14.59 0.20
C VAL A 81 7.43 14.34 1.60
N VAL A 82 8.23 13.74 2.45
CA VAL A 82 7.97 13.56 3.88
C VAL A 82 8.44 14.80 4.63
N GLU A 83 7.53 15.72 4.89
CA GLU A 83 7.86 17.00 5.55
C GLU A 83 8.14 16.83 7.04
N SER A 84 7.44 15.90 7.67
CA SER A 84 7.70 15.49 9.05
C SER A 84 7.15 14.10 9.32
N GLN A 85 7.73 13.44 10.31
CA GLN A 85 7.32 12.11 10.73
C GLN A 85 7.52 11.94 12.24
N ARG A 86 6.62 11.20 12.87
CA ARG A 86 6.71 10.86 14.29
C ARG A 86 6.02 9.55 14.62
N ILE A 87 6.58 8.82 15.57
CA ILE A 87 5.97 7.59 16.08
C ILE A 87 4.75 7.94 16.95
N VAL A 88 3.65 7.20 16.76
CA VAL A 88 2.44 7.29 17.56
C VAL A 88 2.02 5.88 18.00
N GLY A 89 1.57 5.73 19.24
CA GLY A 89 1.11 4.44 19.77
C GLY A 89 2.18 3.34 19.72
N GLU A 90 3.48 3.69 19.80
CA GLU A 90 4.65 2.78 19.81
C GLU A 90 4.90 1.98 18.52
N LYS A 91 3.93 1.91 17.59
CA LYS A 91 3.96 1.00 16.44
C LYS A 91 3.52 1.63 15.12
N HIS A 92 3.20 2.91 15.09
CA HIS A 92 2.67 3.56 13.91
C HIS A 92 3.43 4.83 13.62
N LEU A 93 3.60 5.15 12.35
CA LEU A 93 4.26 6.35 11.91
C LEU A 93 3.22 7.36 11.42
N LYS A 94 3.09 8.49 12.12
CA LYS A 94 2.29 9.62 11.66
C LYS A 94 3.16 10.54 10.82
N LEU A 95 2.65 10.93 9.66
CA LEU A 95 3.36 11.63 8.62
C LEU A 95 2.71 12.96 8.29
N LYS A 96 3.50 13.91 7.85
CA LYS A 96 3.06 15.08 7.09
C LYS A 96 3.66 14.97 5.70
N LEU A 97 2.80 14.89 4.70
CA LEU A 97 3.16 14.57 3.33
C LEU A 97 2.80 15.72 2.40
N ARG A 98 3.68 16.01 1.45
CA ARG A 98 3.39 16.93 0.35
C ARG A 98 3.52 16.18 -0.96
N LYS A 99 2.43 16.14 -1.72
CA LYS A 99 2.42 15.51 -3.04
C LYS A 99 3.35 16.25 -4.01
N LEU A 100 4.13 15.49 -4.76
CA LEU A 100 4.95 16.00 -5.86
C LEU A 100 4.16 15.93 -7.16
N ASP A 101 4.18 16.99 -7.92
CA ASP A 101 3.61 17.03 -9.25
C ASP A 101 4.68 16.60 -10.27
N PRO A 102 4.50 15.47 -10.97
CA PRO A 102 5.48 14.96 -11.92
C PRO A 102 5.73 15.88 -13.12
N THR A 103 4.84 16.84 -13.36
CA THR A 103 4.94 17.78 -14.49
C THR A 103 5.81 19.00 -14.20
N ILE A 104 6.24 19.19 -12.95
CA ILE A 104 7.00 20.36 -12.52
C ILE A 104 8.46 19.97 -12.26
N GLU A 105 9.35 20.30 -13.17
CA GLU A 105 10.79 19.97 -13.09
C GLU A 105 11.54 20.65 -11.93
N ASP A 106 11.09 21.82 -11.45
CA ASP A 106 11.72 22.57 -10.37
C ASP A 106 10.82 22.59 -9.13
N GLN A 107 10.93 21.54 -8.33
CA GLN A 107 10.13 21.34 -7.11
C GLN A 107 10.81 21.93 -5.86
N ALA A 108 11.40 23.13 -5.99
CA ALA A 108 11.79 23.89 -4.81
C ALA A 108 10.59 24.02 -3.85
N PRO A 109 10.81 23.98 -2.52
CA PRO A 109 9.72 23.99 -1.55
C PRO A 109 8.91 25.28 -1.67
N ARG A 110 7.82 25.22 -2.44
CA ARG A 110 6.86 26.32 -2.51
C ARG A 110 6.07 26.33 -1.21
N LYS A 111 6.11 27.44 -0.50
CA LYS A 111 5.36 27.66 0.76
C LYS A 111 3.84 27.55 0.64
N SER A 112 3.30 27.29 -0.56
CA SER A 112 1.87 27.21 -0.86
C SER A 112 1.39 25.81 -1.27
N ALA A 113 2.24 24.78 -1.21
CA ALA A 113 1.80 23.43 -1.51
C ALA A 113 1.03 22.84 -0.33
N GLU A 114 -0.12 22.23 -0.61
CA GLU A 114 -0.94 21.57 0.41
C GLU A 114 -0.19 20.40 1.05
N SER A 115 -0.25 20.35 2.38
CA SER A 115 0.30 19.26 3.18
C SER A 115 -0.81 18.38 3.73
N TYR A 116 -0.68 17.09 3.58
CA TYR A 116 -1.65 16.09 4.01
C TYR A 116 -1.16 15.32 5.22
N ASP A 117 -2.07 15.01 6.13
CA ASP A 117 -1.79 14.07 7.21
C ASP A 117 -1.78 12.64 6.66
N GLY A 118 -0.77 11.85 7.03
CA GLY A 118 -0.65 10.45 6.69
C GLY A 118 -0.43 9.58 7.92
N ILE A 119 -0.78 8.30 7.80
CA ILE A 119 -0.47 7.28 8.78
C ILE A 119 -0.01 6.00 8.08
N LEU A 120 1.07 5.42 8.60
CA LEU A 120 1.57 4.11 8.21
C LEU A 120 1.54 3.22 9.45
N PHE A 121 0.68 2.19 9.42
CA PHE A 121 0.51 1.29 10.55
C PHE A 121 1.63 0.25 10.62
N PHE A 122 1.96 -0.18 11.83
CA PHE A 122 2.95 -1.23 12.14
C PHE A 122 4.33 -0.96 11.52
N HIS A 123 4.69 0.31 11.47
CA HIS A 123 5.98 0.79 10.99
C HIS A 123 6.54 1.82 11.96
N HIS A 124 7.81 1.67 12.35
CA HIS A 124 8.45 2.54 13.34
C HIS A 124 9.80 3.09 12.87
N ASP A 125 10.33 2.57 11.75
CA ASP A 125 11.56 3.09 11.18
C ASP A 125 11.27 4.39 10.41
N PRO A 126 12.20 5.36 10.43
CA PRO A 126 12.02 6.59 9.67
C PRO A 126 11.97 6.31 8.16
N LEU A 127 11.06 6.98 7.47
CA LEU A 127 11.01 6.99 6.01
C LEU A 127 12.02 8.00 5.45
N PRO A 128 12.51 7.80 4.21
CA PRO A 128 13.32 8.80 3.51
C PRO A 128 12.52 10.08 3.21
N ASP A 129 13.24 11.15 2.86
CA ASP A 129 12.63 12.47 2.59
C ASP A 129 11.68 12.46 1.39
N CYS A 130 11.86 11.50 0.47
CA CYS A 130 10.99 11.32 -0.70
C CYS A 130 10.63 9.84 -0.83
N ILE A 131 9.35 9.58 -1.07
CA ILE A 131 8.81 8.21 -1.22
C ILE A 131 7.81 8.15 -2.37
N ASP A 132 7.76 7.00 -3.04
CA ASP A 132 6.59 6.58 -3.80
C ASP A 132 5.68 5.78 -2.88
N ALA A 133 4.40 6.10 -2.80
CA ALA A 133 3.50 5.44 -1.88
C ALA A 133 2.17 5.06 -2.53
N VAL A 134 1.64 3.93 -2.07
CA VAL A 134 0.25 3.53 -2.30
C VAL A 134 -0.54 3.88 -1.06
N TYR A 135 -1.65 4.59 -1.25
CA TYR A 135 -2.44 5.14 -0.17
C TYR A 135 -3.94 5.09 -0.45
N ARG A 136 -4.72 5.15 0.62
CA ARG A 136 -6.19 5.36 0.55
C ARG A 136 -6.56 6.65 1.25
N LEU A 137 -7.63 7.27 0.76
CA LEU A 137 -8.23 8.41 1.45
C LEU A 137 -9.08 7.90 2.62
N GLN A 138 -8.87 8.47 3.80
CA GLN A 138 -9.65 8.19 5.00
C GLN A 138 -10.18 9.47 5.64
N VAL A 139 -11.35 9.37 6.25
CA VAL A 139 -11.86 10.37 7.18
C VAL A 139 -11.40 9.95 8.58
N ASN A 140 -10.51 10.74 9.16
CA ASN A 140 -10.05 10.55 10.53
C ASN A 140 -10.89 11.40 11.48
N GLU A 141 -11.58 10.75 12.40
CA GLU A 141 -12.37 11.41 13.42
C GLU A 141 -11.62 11.42 14.75
N TYR A 142 -11.28 12.60 15.22
CA TYR A 142 -10.62 12.78 16.49
C TYR A 142 -11.16 14.02 17.24
N ASN A 143 -11.57 13.84 18.50
CA ASN A 143 -12.14 14.88 19.35
C ASN A 143 -13.29 15.67 18.68
N GLY A 144 -14.18 14.98 17.95
CA GLY A 144 -15.32 15.58 17.27
C GLY A 144 -14.97 16.40 16.02
N LYS A 145 -13.73 16.28 15.53
CA LYS A 145 -13.31 16.88 14.25
C LYS A 145 -12.99 15.77 13.25
N SER A 146 -13.55 15.91 12.06
CA SER A 146 -13.23 15.06 10.91
C SER A 146 -12.15 15.74 10.07
N THR A 147 -11.11 15.00 9.71
CA THR A 147 -10.00 15.47 8.88
C THR A 147 -9.65 14.43 7.83
N LEU A 148 -9.24 14.91 6.65
CA LEU A 148 -8.70 14.04 5.62
C LEU A 148 -7.34 13.49 6.07
N GLN A 149 -7.15 12.20 5.91
CA GLN A 149 -5.92 11.50 6.22
C GLN A 149 -5.61 10.46 5.14
N PHE A 150 -4.34 10.31 4.79
CA PHE A 150 -3.88 9.22 3.95
C PHE A 150 -3.54 8.01 4.81
N LEU A 151 -4.15 6.88 4.50
CA LEU A 151 -3.70 5.59 4.99
C LEU A 151 -2.68 5.04 4.00
N LEU A 152 -1.40 5.05 4.35
CA LEU A 152 -0.36 4.42 3.54
C LEU A 152 -0.41 2.91 3.73
N GLU A 153 -0.49 2.18 2.61
CA GLU A 153 -0.49 0.72 2.60
C GLU A 153 0.87 0.16 2.17
N HIS A 154 1.55 0.90 1.29
CA HIS A 154 2.88 0.55 0.82
C HIS A 154 3.69 1.80 0.53
N TRP A 155 5.01 1.67 0.61
CA TRP A 155 5.94 2.70 0.15
C TRP A 155 7.21 2.06 -0.42
N SER A 156 7.90 2.78 -1.30
CA SER A 156 9.20 2.42 -1.86
C SER A 156 10.08 3.65 -2.03
N HIS A 157 11.35 3.43 -2.23
CA HIS A 157 12.26 4.51 -2.63
C HIS A 157 11.93 4.94 -4.05
N PRO A 158 12.02 6.24 -4.39
CA PRO A 158 11.77 6.72 -5.75
C PRO A 158 12.69 6.10 -6.82
N ASP A 159 13.87 5.63 -6.39
CA ASP A 159 14.86 4.99 -7.26
C ASP A 159 14.69 3.47 -7.35
N ASP A 160 13.77 2.90 -6.59
CA ASP A 160 13.47 1.47 -6.70
C ASP A 160 12.81 1.17 -8.06
N PRO A 161 13.20 0.08 -8.71
CA PRO A 161 12.64 -0.23 -10.02
C PRO A 161 11.14 -0.49 -9.90
N VAL A 162 10.34 0.41 -10.45
CA VAL A 162 8.90 0.17 -10.66
C VAL A 162 8.78 -0.83 -11.79
N ILE A 163 8.36 -2.04 -11.49
CA ILE A 163 7.99 -3.01 -12.52
C ILE A 163 6.57 -2.68 -12.95
N ASP A 164 6.46 -1.77 -13.91
CA ASP A 164 5.19 -1.44 -14.55
C ASP A 164 4.81 -2.57 -15.51
N HIS A 165 3.79 -3.31 -15.16
CA HIS A 165 3.15 -4.25 -16.07
C HIS A 165 2.00 -3.53 -16.77
N ALA A 166 2.34 -2.63 -17.69
CA ALA A 166 1.35 -2.08 -18.61
C ALA A 166 0.72 -3.24 -19.41
N HIS A 167 -0.58 -3.36 -19.33
CA HIS A 167 -1.39 -4.23 -20.18
C HIS A 167 -1.61 -3.62 -21.56
#